data_61908c3f44e67628264c7babb65c932e
#
_entry.id   61908c3f44e67628264c7babb65c932e
#
_cell.length_a   1.000
_cell.length_b   1.000
_cell.length_c   1.000
_cell.angle_alpha   90.00
_cell.angle_beta   90.00
_cell.angle_gamma   90.00
#
_symmetry.space_group_name_H-M   'P 1'
#
loop_
_entity.id
_entity.type
_entity.pdbx_description
1 polymer ?
#
loop_
_entity_poly.entity_id
_entity_poly.type
_entity_poly.pdbx_seq_one_letter_code
_entity_poly.pdbx_strand_id
1 'polypeptide(L)'
;MLNTLNRLEKKLSEVNVPKLNRKPRESESRNASAQRKPWTPPSRLDAPPAPEGYKHRWIRAESAGQEDRTNVSGKLREGYELVRADEYPDYPIASVEDGRYKGIISVAGMLLARIPEETVEERNAYYQRRAADQSQAADNDLLKSNAHSTMKIQSPNRQSKVTFGGSK
;
A
#
# COMPACT_ATOMS: atom_id res chain seq x y z
N MET A 1 13.63 -69.98 49.30
CA MET A 1 12.84 -68.76 48.90
C MET A 1 13.56 -67.79 48.03
N LEU A 2 14.76 -68.08 47.48
CA LEU A 2 15.55 -67.16 46.67
C LEU A 2 15.36 -67.28 45.11
N ASN A 3 14.67 -68.34 44.67
CA ASN A 3 14.55 -68.66 43.23
C ASN A 3 13.31 -68.04 42.56
N THR A 4 12.37 -67.50 43.31
CA THR A 4 11.14 -66.88 42.77
C THR A 4 11.31 -65.42 42.45
N LEU A 5 12.20 -64.75 43.16
CA LEU A 5 12.47 -63.30 42.90
C LEU A 5 13.25 -63.09 41.60
N ASN A 6 14.25 -63.91 41.31
CA ASN A 6 15.03 -63.81 40.06
C ASN A 6 14.24 -64.14 38.81
N ARG A 7 13.12 -64.88 38.92
CA ARG A 7 12.24 -65.19 37.78
C ARG A 7 11.27 -64.09 37.45
N LEU A 8 10.97 -63.21 38.42
CA LEU A 8 10.12 -62.04 38.22
C LEU A 8 10.91 -60.87 37.65
N GLU A 9 12.14 -60.71 38.06
CA GLU A 9 12.99 -59.60 37.47
C GLU A 9 13.32 -59.87 36.01
N LYS A 10 13.51 -61.14 35.60
CA LYS A 10 13.76 -61.52 34.21
C LYS A 10 12.54 -61.29 33.29
N LYS A 11 11.32 -61.37 33.83
CA LYS A 11 10.08 -61.07 33.07
C LYS A 11 9.80 -59.58 32.91
N LEU A 12 10.34 -58.76 33.79
CA LEU A 12 10.20 -57.29 33.70
C LEU A 12 11.15 -56.66 32.67
N SER A 13 12.26 -57.33 32.35
CA SER A 13 13.22 -56.81 31.34
C SER A 13 12.85 -57.18 29.90
N GLU A 14 11.83 -57.99 29.66
CA GLU A 14 11.38 -58.40 28.32
C GLU A 14 10.10 -57.69 27.84
N VAL A 15 9.71 -56.59 28.48
CA VAL A 15 8.67 -55.72 27.90
C VAL A 15 9.25 -55.01 26.71
N ASN A 16 9.13 -55.65 25.56
CA ASN A 16 9.46 -55.09 24.25
C ASN A 16 8.46 -53.95 23.96
N VAL A 17 8.80 -52.76 24.41
CA VAL A 17 8.04 -51.56 24.04
C VAL A 17 8.32 -51.32 22.56
N PRO A 18 7.34 -51.46 21.66
CA PRO A 18 7.56 -51.17 20.26
C PRO A 18 8.00 -49.69 20.14
N LYS A 19 9.26 -49.47 19.77
CA LYS A 19 9.74 -48.14 19.41
C LYS A 19 8.89 -47.69 18.23
N LEU A 20 7.84 -46.90 18.50
CA LEU A 20 7.11 -46.19 17.47
C LEU A 20 8.12 -45.30 16.74
N ASN A 21 8.52 -45.78 15.57
CA ASN A 21 9.37 -45.02 14.66
C ASN A 21 8.51 -43.86 14.08
N ARG A 22 8.22 -42.88 14.94
CA ARG A 22 7.58 -41.62 14.50
C ARG A 22 8.61 -40.89 13.72
N LYS A 23 8.49 -40.92 12.39
CA LYS A 23 9.21 -39.97 11.52
C LYS A 23 8.97 -38.57 12.08
N PRO A 24 10.01 -37.77 12.30
CA PRO A 24 9.82 -36.40 12.77
C PRO A 24 8.93 -35.66 11.79
N ARG A 25 7.82 -35.12 12.28
CA ARG A 25 6.83 -34.32 11.53
C ARG A 25 7.40 -33.02 10.94
N GLU A 26 8.68 -32.78 11.18
CA GLU A 26 9.30 -31.48 10.88
C GLU A 26 9.83 -31.33 9.46
N SER A 27 10.07 -32.42 8.71
CA SER A 27 10.78 -32.28 7.42
C SER A 27 9.88 -31.87 6.26
N GLU A 28 8.57 -32.16 6.30
CA GLU A 28 7.68 -31.82 5.19
C GLU A 28 6.99 -30.45 5.35
N SER A 29 6.78 -29.98 6.59
CA SER A 29 6.12 -28.68 6.81
C SER A 29 7.06 -27.47 6.68
N ARG A 30 8.37 -27.66 6.87
CA ARG A 30 9.36 -26.56 6.76
C ARG A 30 9.67 -26.16 5.32
N ASN A 31 9.62 -27.09 4.37
CA ASN A 31 9.86 -26.75 2.95
C ASN A 31 8.73 -25.93 2.34
N ALA A 32 7.50 -26.05 2.84
CA ALA A 32 6.38 -25.20 2.46
C ALA A 32 6.43 -23.80 3.11
N SER A 33 7.05 -23.69 4.30
CA SER A 33 7.19 -22.40 4.99
C SER A 33 8.28 -21.49 4.41
N ALA A 34 9.26 -22.07 3.70
CA ALA A 34 10.33 -21.30 3.05
C ALA A 34 9.82 -20.39 1.90
N GLN A 35 8.63 -20.67 1.36
CA GLN A 35 7.99 -19.85 0.32
C GLN A 35 6.90 -18.92 0.86
N ARG A 36 6.65 -18.93 2.16
CA ARG A 36 5.65 -18.07 2.75
C ARG A 36 6.17 -16.64 2.79
N LYS A 37 5.49 -15.74 2.10
CA LYS A 37 5.75 -14.30 2.22
C LYS A 37 5.67 -13.90 3.70
N PRO A 38 6.63 -13.10 4.22
CA PRO A 38 6.54 -12.59 5.58
C PRO A 38 5.20 -11.85 5.76
N TRP A 39 4.55 -12.07 6.90
CA TRP A 39 3.31 -11.38 7.20
C TRP A 39 3.57 -9.88 7.31
N THR A 40 2.84 -9.10 6.52
CA THR A 40 2.79 -7.64 6.63
C THR A 40 1.36 -7.25 6.95
N PRO A 41 1.13 -6.24 7.81
CA PRO A 41 -0.23 -5.78 8.08
C PRO A 41 -0.88 -5.32 6.78
N PRO A 42 -2.13 -5.76 6.49
CA PRO A 42 -2.82 -5.34 5.29
C PRO A 42 -3.06 -3.82 5.30
N SER A 43 -2.87 -3.18 4.17
CA SER A 43 -3.20 -1.77 4.02
C SER A 43 -4.73 -1.59 4.08
N ARG A 44 -5.22 -0.54 4.74
CA ARG A 44 -6.66 -0.21 4.71
C ARG A 44 -7.14 0.20 3.32
N LEU A 45 -6.24 0.69 2.49
CA LEU A 45 -6.49 1.17 1.13
C LEU A 45 -5.88 0.22 0.09
N ASP A 46 -5.93 -1.07 0.39
CA ASP A 46 -5.50 -2.06 -0.59
C ASP A 46 -6.43 -2.03 -1.80
N ALA A 47 -5.88 -2.01 -3.00
CA ALA A 47 -6.63 -1.91 -4.24
C ALA A 47 -6.26 -3.07 -5.17
N PRO A 48 -7.20 -3.55 -5.99
CA PRO A 48 -6.87 -4.52 -7.03
C PRO A 48 -5.82 -3.94 -7.98
N PRO A 49 -5.07 -4.78 -8.71
CA PRO A 49 -4.13 -4.30 -9.71
C PRO A 49 -4.88 -3.52 -10.80
N ALA A 50 -4.32 -2.38 -11.21
CA ALA A 50 -4.89 -1.61 -12.29
C ALA A 50 -4.74 -2.36 -13.63
N PRO A 51 -5.68 -2.21 -14.58
CA PRO A 51 -5.51 -2.68 -15.93
C PRO A 51 -4.28 -2.05 -16.60
N GLU A 52 -3.73 -2.71 -17.61
CA GLU A 52 -2.58 -2.21 -18.36
C GLU A 52 -2.88 -0.82 -18.97
N GLY A 53 -1.95 0.12 -18.79
CA GLY A 53 -2.09 1.51 -19.24
C GLY A 53 -2.95 2.41 -18.34
N TYR A 54 -3.40 1.91 -17.19
CA TYR A 54 -4.18 2.67 -16.22
C TYR A 54 -3.53 2.73 -14.85
N LYS A 55 -3.81 3.81 -14.11
CA LYS A 55 -3.43 3.97 -12.69
C LYS A 55 -4.67 4.10 -11.83
N HIS A 56 -4.72 3.35 -10.72
CA HIS A 56 -5.76 3.46 -9.71
C HIS A 56 -5.48 4.64 -8.76
N ARG A 57 -6.55 5.28 -8.32
CA ARG A 57 -6.52 6.33 -7.31
C ARG A 57 -7.76 6.31 -6.44
N TRP A 58 -7.58 6.47 -5.15
CA TRP A 58 -8.68 6.69 -4.21
C TRP A 58 -9.13 8.16 -4.26
N ILE A 59 -10.44 8.37 -4.46
CA ILE A 59 -11.08 9.69 -4.50
C ILE A 59 -12.00 9.80 -3.29
N ARG A 60 -11.83 10.83 -2.49
CA ARG A 60 -12.68 11.08 -1.34
C ARG A 60 -14.09 11.42 -1.83
N ALA A 61 -15.08 10.63 -1.38
CA ALA A 61 -16.49 10.85 -1.66
C ALA A 61 -17.24 11.36 -0.43
N GLU A 62 -16.70 11.11 0.76
CA GLU A 62 -17.29 11.50 2.02
C GLU A 62 -16.26 12.12 2.95
N SER A 63 -16.64 13.14 3.68
CA SER A 63 -15.85 13.79 4.72
C SER A 63 -16.72 14.12 5.91
N ALA A 64 -16.36 13.62 7.10
CA ALA A 64 -17.09 13.83 8.36
C ALA A 64 -18.60 13.49 8.27
N GLY A 65 -18.95 12.39 7.61
CA GLY A 65 -20.33 11.97 7.43
C GLY A 65 -21.12 12.76 6.38
N GLN A 66 -20.47 13.63 5.64
CA GLN A 66 -21.10 14.42 4.56
C GLN A 66 -20.52 14.05 3.19
N GLU A 67 -21.40 13.93 2.20
CA GLU A 67 -21.03 13.64 0.82
C GLU A 67 -20.28 14.81 0.17
N ASP A 68 -19.05 14.55 -0.33
CA ASP A 68 -18.22 15.55 -1.04
C ASP A 68 -18.41 15.44 -2.56
N ARG A 69 -19.58 15.90 -3.01
CA ARG A 69 -19.95 15.89 -4.44
C ARG A 69 -19.02 16.73 -5.30
N THR A 70 -18.51 17.82 -4.75
CA THR A 70 -17.63 18.75 -5.48
C THR A 70 -16.32 18.08 -5.85
N ASN A 71 -15.71 17.35 -4.91
CA ASN A 71 -14.47 16.62 -5.17
C ASN A 71 -14.67 15.53 -6.22
N VAL A 72 -15.70 14.69 -6.05
CA VAL A 72 -15.96 13.59 -7.00
C VAL A 72 -16.26 14.14 -8.40
N SER A 73 -17.13 15.15 -8.53
CA SER A 73 -17.44 15.73 -9.83
C SER A 73 -16.25 16.41 -10.48
N GLY A 74 -15.37 17.05 -9.69
CA GLY A 74 -14.11 17.58 -10.16
C GLY A 74 -13.19 16.52 -10.75
N LYS A 75 -13.05 15.40 -10.06
CA LYS A 75 -12.22 14.27 -10.52
C LYS A 75 -12.78 13.60 -11.78
N LEU A 76 -14.09 13.44 -11.87
CA LEU A 76 -14.71 12.92 -13.10
C LEU A 76 -14.45 13.83 -14.31
N ARG A 77 -14.46 15.16 -14.12
CA ARG A 77 -14.09 16.12 -15.19
C ARG A 77 -12.61 16.07 -15.56
N GLU A 78 -11.74 15.68 -14.63
CA GLU A 78 -10.31 15.45 -14.90
C GLU A 78 -10.06 14.15 -15.70
N GLY A 79 -11.08 13.37 -16.04
CA GLY A 79 -10.96 12.12 -16.80
C GLY A 79 -10.83 10.87 -15.93
N TYR A 80 -11.14 10.95 -14.64
CA TYR A 80 -11.20 9.75 -13.79
C TYR A 80 -12.49 8.98 -14.02
N GLU A 81 -12.39 7.65 -14.12
CA GLU A 81 -13.51 6.72 -14.19
C GLU A 81 -13.61 5.93 -12.88
N LEU A 82 -14.84 5.79 -12.36
CA LEU A 82 -15.07 5.01 -11.16
C LEU A 82 -15.01 3.51 -11.45
N VAL A 83 -14.32 2.75 -10.62
CA VAL A 83 -14.11 1.31 -10.78
C VAL A 83 -15.21 0.54 -10.09
N ARG A 84 -15.83 -0.39 -10.82
CA ARG A 84 -16.92 -1.23 -10.31
C ARG A 84 -16.37 -2.52 -9.69
N ALA A 85 -17.05 -2.99 -8.66
CA ALA A 85 -16.71 -4.26 -8.01
C ALA A 85 -16.86 -5.46 -8.96
N ASP A 86 -17.82 -5.38 -9.90
CA ASP A 86 -18.08 -6.42 -10.89
C ASP A 86 -16.88 -6.68 -11.82
N GLU A 87 -15.97 -5.70 -11.96
CA GLU A 87 -14.75 -5.81 -12.76
C GLU A 87 -13.68 -6.69 -12.08
N TYR A 88 -13.80 -6.90 -10.76
CA TYR A 88 -12.82 -7.63 -9.94
C TYR A 88 -13.49 -8.68 -9.04
N PRO A 89 -14.12 -9.72 -9.59
CA PRO A 89 -14.87 -10.72 -8.80
C PRO A 89 -13.99 -11.51 -7.84
N ASP A 90 -12.72 -11.69 -8.16
CA ASP A 90 -11.75 -12.43 -7.33
C ASP A 90 -11.16 -11.61 -6.19
N TYR A 91 -11.48 -10.32 -6.11
CA TYR A 91 -10.89 -9.43 -5.12
C TYR A 91 -11.94 -9.06 -4.04
N PRO A 92 -11.75 -9.50 -2.79
CA PRO A 92 -12.73 -9.29 -1.72
C PRO A 92 -12.69 -7.84 -1.21
N ILE A 93 -13.20 -6.91 -1.98
CA ILE A 93 -13.33 -5.50 -1.56
C ILE A 93 -14.79 -5.13 -1.32
N ALA A 94 -14.99 -4.30 -0.30
CA ALA A 94 -16.29 -3.68 -0.04
C ALA A 94 -16.68 -2.75 -1.19
N SER A 95 -17.92 -2.87 -1.64
CA SER A 95 -18.54 -1.96 -2.60
C SER A 95 -19.69 -1.20 -1.93
N VAL A 96 -20.08 -0.07 -2.51
CA VAL A 96 -21.25 0.68 -2.07
C VAL A 96 -22.49 -0.12 -2.41
N GLU A 97 -23.31 -0.47 -1.39
CA GLU A 97 -24.51 -1.28 -1.56
C GLU A 97 -25.69 -0.44 -2.09
N ASP A 98 -25.81 0.82 -1.63
CA ASP A 98 -26.93 1.70 -1.94
C ASP A 98 -26.50 3.11 -2.33
N GLY A 99 -27.39 3.83 -3.02
CA GLY A 99 -27.19 5.22 -3.37
C GLY A 99 -26.55 5.45 -4.75
N ARG A 100 -26.02 6.66 -4.93
CA ARG A 100 -25.52 7.16 -6.22
C ARG A 100 -24.34 6.36 -6.78
N TYR A 101 -23.53 5.83 -5.90
CA TYR A 101 -22.29 5.11 -6.25
C TYR A 101 -22.41 3.60 -6.08
N LYS A 102 -23.63 3.07 -6.21
CA LYS A 102 -23.92 1.64 -6.08
C LYS A 102 -23.03 0.79 -6.99
N GLY A 103 -22.42 -0.25 -6.40
CA GLY A 103 -21.54 -1.17 -7.11
C GLY A 103 -20.13 -0.64 -7.37
N ILE A 104 -19.80 0.58 -6.91
CA ILE A 104 -18.44 1.12 -6.98
C ILE A 104 -17.63 0.65 -5.77
N ILE A 105 -16.39 0.30 -5.99
CA ILE A 105 -15.46 -0.10 -4.92
C ILE A 105 -15.24 1.09 -3.99
N SER A 106 -15.51 0.89 -2.69
CA SER A 106 -15.41 1.95 -1.68
C SER A 106 -14.77 1.45 -0.39
N VAL A 107 -13.91 2.25 0.18
CA VAL A 107 -13.29 2.00 1.49
C VAL A 107 -13.23 3.31 2.28
N ALA A 108 -13.83 3.31 3.48
CA ALA A 108 -13.77 4.44 4.41
C ALA A 108 -14.14 5.80 3.79
N GLY A 109 -15.23 5.86 3.01
CA GLY A 109 -15.71 7.08 2.37
C GLY A 109 -14.89 7.53 1.15
N MET A 110 -14.01 6.65 0.64
CA MET A 110 -13.27 6.87 -0.60
C MET A 110 -13.74 5.90 -1.68
N LEU A 111 -13.86 6.37 -2.91
CA LEU A 111 -14.17 5.58 -4.10
C LEU A 111 -12.91 5.28 -4.88
N LEU A 112 -12.81 4.05 -5.39
CA LEU A 112 -11.74 3.69 -6.29
C LEU A 112 -12.04 4.21 -7.68
N ALA A 113 -11.06 4.88 -8.28
CA ALA A 113 -11.13 5.37 -9.65
C ALA A 113 -9.86 5.00 -10.40
N ARG A 114 -9.98 4.93 -11.71
CA ARG A 114 -8.86 4.73 -12.64
C ARG A 114 -8.73 5.92 -13.58
N ILE A 115 -7.52 6.12 -14.10
CA ILE A 115 -7.21 7.13 -15.10
C ILE A 115 -6.13 6.57 -16.03
N PRO A 116 -6.14 6.89 -17.34
CA PRO A 116 -5.06 6.54 -18.23
C PRO A 116 -3.72 7.10 -17.75
N GLU A 117 -2.65 6.32 -17.87
CA GLU A 117 -1.31 6.70 -17.41
C GLU A 117 -0.80 7.92 -18.15
N GLU A 118 -1.07 8.03 -19.45
CA GLU A 118 -0.74 9.18 -20.29
C GLU A 118 -1.31 10.50 -19.71
N THR A 119 -2.58 10.49 -19.32
CA THR A 119 -3.22 11.68 -18.70
C THR A 119 -2.55 12.08 -17.38
N VAL A 120 -2.07 11.11 -16.62
CA VAL A 120 -1.31 11.38 -15.38
C VAL A 120 0.02 12.06 -15.70
N GLU A 121 0.72 11.59 -16.73
CA GLU A 121 2.00 12.15 -17.16
C GLU A 121 1.84 13.57 -17.71
N GLU A 122 0.86 13.79 -18.58
CA GLU A 122 0.54 15.12 -19.09
C GLU A 122 0.21 16.12 -17.98
N ARG A 123 -0.63 15.70 -17.03
CA ARG A 123 -0.96 16.52 -15.86
C ARG A 123 0.26 16.84 -15.02
N ASN A 124 1.12 15.85 -14.75
CA ASN A 124 2.34 16.07 -13.99
C ASN A 124 3.28 17.02 -14.71
N ALA A 125 3.46 16.87 -16.02
CA ALA A 125 4.26 17.77 -16.84
C ALA A 125 3.71 19.21 -16.82
N TYR A 126 2.38 19.37 -16.91
CA TYR A 126 1.73 20.67 -16.81
C TYR A 126 2.03 21.38 -15.48
N TYR A 127 1.82 20.69 -14.37
CA TYR A 127 2.07 21.27 -13.05
C TYR A 127 3.54 21.52 -12.77
N GLN A 128 4.44 20.64 -13.23
CA GLN A 128 5.88 20.85 -13.12
C GLN A 128 6.32 22.11 -13.90
N ARG A 129 5.84 22.27 -15.13
CA ARG A 129 6.11 23.48 -15.93
C ARG A 129 5.62 24.73 -15.22
N ARG A 130 4.37 24.71 -14.75
CA ARG A 130 3.79 25.83 -14.02
C ARG A 130 4.57 26.18 -12.75
N ALA A 131 5.01 25.17 -12.00
CA ALA A 131 5.84 25.38 -10.79
C ALA A 131 7.21 25.98 -11.16
N ALA A 132 7.83 25.50 -12.25
CA ALA A 132 9.08 26.07 -12.75
C ALA A 132 8.93 27.52 -13.18
N ASP A 133 7.88 27.84 -13.94
CA ASP A 133 7.57 29.20 -14.38
C ASP A 133 7.36 30.17 -13.19
N GLN A 134 6.62 29.73 -12.17
CA GLN A 134 6.42 30.50 -10.95
C GLN A 134 7.73 30.73 -10.18
N SER A 135 8.56 29.68 -10.08
CA SER A 135 9.89 29.81 -9.45
C SER A 135 10.77 30.79 -10.19
N GLN A 136 10.80 30.71 -11.52
CA GLN A 136 11.58 31.59 -12.35
C GLN A 136 11.10 33.04 -12.28
N ALA A 137 9.78 33.24 -12.26
CA ALA A 137 9.18 34.58 -12.09
C ALA A 137 9.58 35.22 -10.74
N ALA A 138 9.54 34.42 -9.65
CA ALA A 138 9.96 34.88 -8.33
C ALA A 138 11.46 35.23 -8.28
N ASP A 139 12.30 34.43 -8.95
CA ASP A 139 13.75 34.68 -9.02
C ASP A 139 14.05 35.95 -9.83
N ASN A 140 13.36 36.13 -10.95
CA ASN A 140 13.47 37.33 -11.77
C ASN A 140 13.03 38.62 -11.02
N ASP A 141 11.98 38.52 -10.22
CA ASP A 141 11.48 39.64 -9.41
C ASP A 141 12.46 39.98 -8.30
N LEU A 142 13.03 38.94 -7.63
CA LEU A 142 14.10 39.13 -6.65
C LEU A 142 15.31 39.80 -7.26
N LEU A 143 15.77 39.37 -8.44
CA LEU A 143 16.92 39.95 -9.11
C LEU A 143 16.66 41.41 -9.54
N LYS A 144 15.46 41.75 -10.01
CA LYS A 144 15.06 43.12 -10.30
C LYS A 144 15.10 44.01 -9.05
N SER A 145 14.51 43.56 -7.96
CA SER A 145 14.52 44.25 -6.66
C SER A 145 15.96 44.45 -6.16
N ASN A 146 16.82 43.48 -6.38
CA ASN A 146 18.21 43.51 -5.98
C ASN A 146 19.11 44.46 -6.79
N ALA A 147 18.65 44.84 -7.98
CA ALA A 147 19.41 45.77 -8.87
C ALA A 147 19.66 47.13 -8.23
N HIS A 148 18.78 47.59 -7.33
CA HIS A 148 18.84 48.86 -6.61
C HIS A 148 19.36 48.73 -5.16
N SER A 149 19.72 47.53 -4.72
CA SER A 149 20.18 47.29 -3.36
C SER A 149 21.70 47.54 -3.21
N THR A 150 22.09 48.12 -2.07
CA THR A 150 23.51 48.29 -1.70
C THR A 150 24.22 46.96 -1.43
N MET A 151 23.46 45.93 -1.01
CA MET A 151 23.96 44.56 -0.84
C MET A 151 23.36 43.69 -1.95
N LYS A 152 24.18 43.32 -2.92
CA LYS A 152 23.75 42.50 -4.06
C LYS A 152 23.74 41.02 -3.73
N ILE A 153 22.60 40.37 -3.86
CA ILE A 153 22.43 38.92 -3.81
C ILE A 153 22.80 38.38 -5.19
N GLN A 154 23.87 37.56 -5.29
CA GLN A 154 24.36 37.11 -6.59
C GLN A 154 23.49 36.03 -7.24
N SER A 155 22.90 35.11 -6.45
CA SER A 155 21.94 34.16 -6.94
C SER A 155 21.12 33.55 -5.77
N PRO A 156 19.82 33.32 -5.94
CA PRO A 156 19.04 32.61 -4.93
C PRO A 156 19.50 31.14 -4.86
N ASN A 157 20.08 30.76 -3.74
CA ASN A 157 20.44 29.36 -3.52
C ASN A 157 19.29 28.64 -2.81
N ARG A 158 18.56 27.83 -3.56
CA ARG A 158 17.45 27.03 -3.06
C ARG A 158 17.92 25.61 -2.77
N GLN A 159 18.27 25.33 -1.53
CA GLN A 159 18.58 23.97 -1.08
C GLN A 159 17.47 23.51 -0.13
N SER A 160 16.72 22.49 -0.56
CA SER A 160 15.80 21.78 0.32
C SER A 160 16.44 20.45 0.72
N LYS A 161 16.82 20.32 1.99
CA LYS A 161 17.32 19.06 2.54
C LYS A 161 16.26 18.50 3.49
N VAL A 162 15.56 17.46 3.04
CA VAL A 162 14.66 16.69 3.90
C VAL A 162 15.48 15.60 4.57
N THR A 163 15.71 15.74 5.87
CA THR A 163 16.31 14.68 6.70
C THR A 163 15.18 13.95 7.40
N PHE A 164 14.84 12.75 6.96
CA PHE A 164 14.03 11.85 7.78
C PHE A 164 14.93 11.38 8.91
N GLY A 165 14.48 11.62 10.15
CA GLY A 165 15.21 11.22 11.34
C GLY A 165 15.50 9.73 11.31
N GLY A 166 16.71 9.37 10.99
CA GLY A 166 17.23 8.03 11.16
C GLY A 166 17.38 7.77 12.65
N SER A 167 16.53 6.93 13.19
CA SER A 167 16.76 6.33 14.49
C SER A 167 18.07 5.53 14.42
N LYS A 168 18.96 5.81 15.38
CA LYS A 168 20.13 4.96 15.65
C LYS A 168 19.67 3.64 16.24
#